data_6564a4bb1a665ccb843e53764ca2b9cb
#
_entry.id   6564a4bb1a665ccb843e53764ca2b9cb
#
_cell.length_a   1.000
_cell.length_b   1.000
_cell.length_c   1.000
_cell.angle_alpha   90.00
_cell.angle_beta   90.00
_cell.angle_gamma   90.00
#
_symmetry.space_group_name_H-M   'P 1'
#
loop_
_entity.id
_entity.type
_entity.pdbx_description
1 polymer ?
#
loop_
_entity_poly.entity_id
_entity_poly.type
_entity_poly.pdbx_seq_one_letter_code
_entity_poly.pdbx_strand_id
1 'polypeptide(L)'
;MCVDCHLAPGISVSEIRAGLLPHPPNLSLQAIDPRVAFWAIKHGIKASGMPAWGQTHDDEEVWNIVSFVHQLPHMTPDEYRAMTALTDAEEHAGAQDEHRHAAHAHDPPAEK
;
A
#
# COMPACT_ATOMS: atom_id res chain seq x y z
N MET A 1 2.22 2.29 2.15
CA MET A 1 1.40 3.20 2.95
C MET A 1 0.73 2.55 4.15
N CYS A 2 0.12 1.40 4.00
CA CYS A 2 -0.53 0.73 5.14
C CYS A 2 0.44 0.39 6.27
N VAL A 3 1.69 0.11 5.96
CA VAL A 3 2.70 -0.29 6.92
C VAL A 3 2.97 0.79 7.98
N ASP A 4 2.80 2.05 7.63
CA ASP A 4 3.05 3.15 8.58
C ASP A 4 2.11 3.11 9.78
N CYS A 5 0.90 2.61 9.58
CA CYS A 5 -0.11 2.51 10.63
C CYS A 5 -0.28 1.07 11.14
N HIS A 6 -0.20 0.08 10.26
CA HIS A 6 -0.55 -1.32 10.54
C HIS A 6 0.65 -2.23 10.76
N LEU A 7 1.87 -1.70 10.63
CA LEU A 7 3.11 -2.47 10.75
C LEU A 7 3.21 -3.55 9.66
N ALA A 8 4.19 -4.42 9.77
CA ALA A 8 4.41 -5.50 8.81
C ALA A 8 5.31 -6.56 9.43
N PRO A 9 5.39 -7.76 8.84
CA PRO A 9 6.34 -8.77 9.32
C PRO A 9 7.78 -8.19 9.34
N GLY A 10 8.41 -8.23 10.49
CA GLY A 10 9.74 -7.67 10.70
C GLY A 10 9.77 -6.18 11.00
N ILE A 11 8.64 -5.48 10.92
CA ILE A 11 8.52 -4.05 11.24
C ILE A 11 7.55 -3.91 12.41
N SER A 12 8.08 -3.68 13.61
CA SER A 12 7.29 -3.66 14.85
C SER A 12 7.12 -2.28 15.45
N VAL A 13 7.70 -1.24 14.85
CA VAL A 13 7.63 0.13 15.38
C VAL A 13 7.31 1.10 14.24
N SER A 14 6.43 2.06 14.52
CA SER A 14 6.11 3.16 13.62
C SER A 14 5.79 4.40 14.43
N GLU A 15 6.39 5.50 14.06
CA GLU A 15 6.17 6.79 14.72
C GLU A 15 4.73 7.27 14.53
N ILE A 16 4.19 7.10 13.34
CA ILE A 16 2.80 7.50 13.04
C ILE A 16 1.83 6.69 13.89
N ARG A 17 2.03 5.37 13.98
CA ARG A 17 1.17 4.50 14.75
C ARG A 17 1.16 4.87 16.23
N ALA A 18 2.30 5.24 16.76
CA ALA A 18 2.41 5.62 18.17
C ALA A 18 1.56 6.83 18.53
N GLY A 19 1.33 7.72 17.56
CA GLY A 19 0.50 8.91 17.76
C GLY A 19 -0.98 8.73 17.49
N LEU A 20 -1.41 7.56 17.05
CA LEU A 20 -2.82 7.30 16.72
C LEU A 20 -3.55 6.65 17.90
N LEU A 21 -4.74 7.15 18.22
CA LEU A 21 -5.59 6.61 19.27
C LEU A 21 -7.03 6.50 18.75
N PRO A 22 -7.59 5.28 18.71
CA PRO A 22 -6.97 4.01 19.08
C PRO A 22 -5.87 3.60 18.11
N HIS A 23 -4.94 2.77 18.56
CA HIS A 23 -3.90 2.25 17.68
C HIS A 23 -4.50 1.35 16.60
N PRO A 24 -4.09 1.49 15.34
CA PRO A 24 -4.50 0.57 14.29
C PRO A 24 -4.06 -0.86 14.62
N PRO A 25 -4.82 -1.89 14.24
CA PRO A 25 -4.42 -3.26 14.51
C PRO A 25 -3.12 -3.60 13.77
N ASN A 26 -2.26 -4.38 14.44
CA ASN A 26 -1.06 -4.92 13.80
C ASN A 26 -1.48 -6.11 12.92
N LEU A 27 -1.52 -5.89 11.61
CA LEU A 27 -1.99 -6.89 10.66
C LEU A 27 -1.05 -8.09 10.52
N SER A 28 0.15 -8.01 11.07
CA SER A 28 1.06 -9.15 11.13
C SER A 28 0.72 -10.14 12.25
N LEU A 29 -0.06 -9.71 13.23
CA LEU A 29 -0.42 -10.51 14.40
C LEU A 29 -1.90 -10.84 14.48
N GLN A 30 -2.75 -10.09 13.79
CA GLN A 30 -4.20 -10.26 13.85
C GLN A 30 -4.77 -10.63 12.47
N ALA A 31 -5.53 -11.72 12.46
CA ALA A 31 -6.31 -12.07 11.27
C ALA A 31 -7.60 -11.27 11.27
N ILE A 32 -7.88 -10.59 10.18
CA ILE A 32 -9.10 -9.79 10.01
C ILE A 32 -10.00 -10.49 9.01
N ASP A 33 -11.31 -10.53 9.30
CA ASP A 33 -12.28 -11.08 8.35
C ASP A 33 -12.14 -10.31 7.00
N PRO A 34 -11.99 -11.02 5.88
CA PRO A 34 -11.79 -10.35 4.59
C PRO A 34 -12.88 -9.36 4.22
N ARG A 35 -14.13 -9.63 4.58
CA ARG A 35 -15.24 -8.73 4.28
C ARG A 35 -15.17 -7.45 5.11
N VAL A 36 -14.77 -7.57 6.37
CA VAL A 36 -14.55 -6.41 7.25
C VAL A 36 -13.38 -5.58 6.74
N ALA A 37 -12.28 -6.25 6.36
CA ALA A 37 -11.11 -5.58 5.80
C ALA A 37 -11.46 -4.84 4.50
N PHE A 38 -12.21 -5.46 3.61
CA PHE A 38 -12.63 -4.84 2.36
C PHE A 38 -13.43 -3.56 2.64
N TRP A 39 -14.40 -3.65 3.53
CA TRP A 39 -15.25 -2.51 3.85
C TRP A 39 -14.44 -1.36 4.46
N ALA A 40 -13.57 -1.67 5.40
CA ALA A 40 -12.75 -0.67 6.07
C ALA A 40 -11.75 0.00 5.13
N ILE A 41 -11.13 -0.75 4.23
CA ILE A 41 -10.19 -0.20 3.25
C ILE A 41 -10.93 0.68 2.25
N LYS A 42 -12.06 0.22 1.74
CA LYS A 42 -12.82 0.95 0.74
C LYS A 42 -13.39 2.26 1.28
N HIS A 43 -14.00 2.21 2.44
CA HIS A 43 -14.74 3.35 3.00
C HIS A 43 -13.96 4.17 4.03
N GLY A 44 -12.87 3.64 4.54
CA GLY A 44 -12.13 4.26 5.62
C GLY A 44 -12.87 4.21 6.94
N ILE A 45 -12.26 4.74 7.97
CA ILE A 45 -12.86 4.82 9.32
C ILE A 45 -12.71 6.25 9.80
N LYS A 46 -13.83 7.00 9.81
CA LYS A 46 -13.81 8.43 10.12
C LYS A 46 -13.30 8.76 11.51
N ALA A 47 -13.57 7.89 12.48
CA ALA A 47 -13.16 8.11 13.88
C ALA A 47 -11.67 7.82 14.09
N SER A 48 -10.97 7.31 13.08
CA SER A 48 -9.54 7.07 13.11
C SER A 48 -8.91 7.72 11.89
N GLY A 49 -7.61 7.65 11.75
CA GLY A 49 -6.93 8.25 10.61
C GLY A 49 -6.91 7.38 9.36
N MET A 50 -7.72 6.34 9.29
CA MET A 50 -7.71 5.43 8.14
C MET A 50 -8.46 6.05 6.94
N PRO A 51 -7.76 6.31 5.81
CA PRO A 51 -8.40 6.92 4.65
C PRO A 51 -9.27 5.94 3.87
N ALA A 52 -10.15 6.47 3.05
CA ALA A 52 -11.03 5.70 2.17
C ALA A 52 -10.35 5.47 0.83
N TRP A 53 -9.74 4.31 0.65
CA TRP A 53 -8.99 3.99 -0.56
C TRP A 53 -9.88 3.73 -1.77
N GLY A 54 -11.18 3.48 -1.56
CA GLY A 54 -12.14 3.26 -2.63
C GLY A 54 -12.38 4.46 -3.53
N GLN A 55 -11.93 5.66 -3.13
CA GLN A 55 -12.04 6.85 -3.97
C GLN A 55 -11.03 6.85 -5.11
N THR A 56 -9.91 6.16 -4.94
CA THR A 56 -8.81 6.14 -5.92
C THR A 56 -8.51 4.74 -6.44
N HIS A 57 -9.11 3.71 -5.87
CA HIS A 57 -8.89 2.31 -6.25
C HIS A 57 -10.24 1.63 -6.46
N ASP A 58 -10.34 0.78 -7.48
CA ASP A 58 -11.55 0.04 -7.75
C ASP A 58 -11.67 -1.18 -6.81
N ASP A 59 -12.82 -1.85 -6.87
CA ASP A 59 -13.09 -2.98 -5.97
C ASP A 59 -12.13 -4.15 -6.19
N GLU A 60 -11.69 -4.40 -7.43
CA GLU A 60 -10.72 -5.44 -7.72
C GLU A 60 -9.38 -5.16 -7.03
N GLU A 61 -8.92 -3.93 -7.11
CA GLU A 61 -7.68 -3.52 -6.43
C GLU A 61 -7.81 -3.64 -4.92
N VAL A 62 -8.96 -3.26 -4.36
CA VAL A 62 -9.22 -3.39 -2.92
C VAL A 62 -9.22 -4.86 -2.52
N TRP A 63 -9.83 -5.75 -3.31
CA TRP A 63 -9.80 -7.19 -3.03
C TRP A 63 -8.38 -7.75 -3.10
N ASN A 64 -7.54 -7.24 -3.99
CA ASN A 64 -6.13 -7.63 -4.05
C ASN A 64 -5.39 -7.24 -2.77
N ILE A 65 -5.66 -6.06 -2.25
CA ILE A 65 -5.10 -5.60 -0.97
C ILE A 65 -5.57 -6.50 0.17
N VAL A 66 -6.86 -6.83 0.21
CA VAL A 66 -7.44 -7.71 1.24
C VAL A 66 -6.78 -9.09 1.20
N SER A 67 -6.56 -9.63 0.01
CA SER A 67 -5.90 -10.92 -0.16
C SER A 67 -4.48 -10.91 0.41
N PHE A 68 -3.74 -9.84 0.17
CA PHE A 68 -2.39 -9.67 0.72
C PHE A 68 -2.44 -9.55 2.25
N VAL A 69 -3.33 -8.72 2.76
CA VAL A 69 -3.50 -8.52 4.21
C VAL A 69 -3.85 -9.83 4.91
N HIS A 70 -4.67 -10.66 4.29
CA HIS A 70 -5.06 -11.96 4.84
C HIS A 70 -3.87 -12.90 5.05
N GLN A 71 -2.82 -12.74 4.27
CA GLN A 71 -1.61 -13.57 4.35
C GLN A 71 -0.61 -13.06 5.39
N LEU A 72 -0.69 -11.81 5.81
CA LEU A 72 0.31 -11.19 6.67
C LEU A 72 0.57 -11.94 7.98
N PRO A 73 -0.44 -12.47 8.72
CA PRO A 73 -0.16 -13.20 9.96
C PRO A 73 0.65 -14.48 9.77
N HIS A 74 0.68 -15.02 8.55
CA HIS A 74 1.42 -16.24 8.22
C HIS A 74 2.69 -15.97 7.43
N MET A 75 3.01 -14.72 7.19
CA MET A 75 4.14 -14.31 6.36
C MET A 75 5.36 -14.04 7.21
N THR A 76 6.52 -14.58 6.80
CA THR A 76 7.79 -14.28 7.47
C THR A 76 8.31 -12.91 7.03
N PRO A 77 9.18 -12.26 7.83
CA PRO A 77 9.82 -11.01 7.39
C PRO A 77 10.54 -11.11 6.05
N ASP A 78 11.17 -12.25 5.76
CA ASP A 78 11.86 -12.46 4.49
C ASP A 78 10.90 -12.55 3.32
N GLU A 79 9.78 -13.25 3.50
CA GLU A 79 8.72 -13.32 2.47
C GLU A 79 8.13 -11.95 2.20
N TYR A 80 7.87 -11.18 3.24
CA TYR A 80 7.34 -9.83 3.11
C TYR A 80 8.31 -8.93 2.32
N ARG A 81 9.60 -8.97 2.66
CA ARG A 81 10.61 -8.18 1.96
C ARG A 81 10.71 -8.57 0.48
N ALA A 82 10.64 -9.86 0.19
CA ALA A 82 10.71 -10.34 -1.19
C ALA A 82 9.52 -9.86 -2.02
N MET A 83 8.32 -9.91 -1.46
CA MET A 83 7.11 -9.49 -2.16
C MET A 83 7.06 -7.98 -2.38
N THR A 84 7.44 -7.19 -1.39
CA THR A 84 7.42 -5.73 -1.51
C THR A 84 8.56 -5.20 -2.37
N ALA A 85 9.69 -5.89 -2.42
CA ALA A 85 10.79 -5.51 -3.30
C ALA A 85 10.40 -5.60 -4.78
N LEU A 86 9.60 -6.58 -5.16
CA LEU A 86 9.09 -6.70 -6.52
C LEU A 86 8.18 -5.53 -6.88
N THR A 87 7.32 -5.12 -5.96
CA THR A 87 6.42 -3.99 -6.17
C THR A 87 7.19 -2.69 -6.33
N ASP A 88 8.19 -2.47 -5.47
CA ASP A 88 9.02 -1.27 -5.54
C ASP A 88 9.78 -1.20 -6.87
N ALA A 89 10.25 -2.33 -7.38
CA ALA A 89 10.94 -2.39 -8.66
C ALA A 89 10.02 -2.03 -9.82
N GLU A 90 8.77 -2.49 -9.78
CA GLU A 90 7.77 -2.16 -10.80
C GLU A 90 7.41 -0.68 -10.78
N GLU A 91 7.23 -0.10 -9.61
CA GLU A 91 6.94 1.32 -9.48
C GLU A 91 8.08 2.18 -10.02
N HIS A 92 9.32 1.81 -9.73
CA HIS A 92 10.48 2.53 -10.23
C HIS A 92 10.62 2.41 -11.74
N ALA A 93 10.34 1.25 -12.30
CA ALA A 93 10.37 1.06 -13.75
C ALA A 93 9.31 1.90 -14.45
N GLY A 94 8.11 1.95 -13.90
CA GLY A 94 7.04 2.79 -14.43
C GLY A 94 7.36 4.26 -14.41
N ALA A 95 7.94 4.75 -13.30
CA ALA A 95 8.33 6.14 -13.17
C ALA A 95 9.39 6.54 -14.18
N GLN A 96 10.34 5.66 -14.44
CA GLN A 96 11.39 5.92 -15.44
C GLN A 96 10.82 6.01 -16.84
N ASP A 97 9.84 5.19 -17.15
CA ASP A 97 9.22 5.22 -18.47
C ASP A 97 8.44 6.52 -18.69
N GLU A 98 7.75 6.98 -17.69
CA GLU A 98 7.04 8.26 -17.76
C GLU A 98 7.99 9.42 -18.02
N HIS A 99 9.13 9.42 -17.35
CA HIS A 99 10.13 10.47 -17.58
C HIS A 99 10.71 10.43 -18.98
N ARG A 100 10.86 9.23 -19.56
CA ARG A 100 11.33 9.11 -20.94
C ARG A 100 10.34 9.74 -21.92
N HIS A 101 9.07 9.48 -21.74
CA HIS A 101 8.05 10.06 -22.62
C HIS A 101 8.00 11.58 -22.50
N ALA A 102 8.13 12.11 -21.31
CA ALA A 102 8.16 13.56 -21.11
C ALA A 102 9.38 14.19 -21.77
N ALA A 103 10.53 13.52 -21.71
CA ALA A 103 11.74 14.03 -22.36
C ALA A 103 11.59 14.07 -23.88
N HIS A 104 10.95 13.08 -24.48
CA HIS A 104 10.69 13.06 -25.91
C HIS A 104 9.68 14.12 -26.33
N ALA A 105 8.73 14.45 -25.47
CA ALA A 105 7.73 15.47 -25.78
C ALA A 105 8.31 16.87 -25.81
N HIS A 106 9.48 17.07 -25.24
CA HIS A 106 10.16 18.36 -25.19
C HIS A 106 11.16 18.58 -26.30
N ASP A 107 11.30 17.62 -27.18
CA ASP A 107 12.20 17.78 -28.32
C ASP A 107 11.62 18.86 -29.23
N PRO A 108 12.30 19.99 -29.43
CA PRO A 108 11.75 21.03 -30.31
C PRO A 108 11.74 20.56 -31.73
N PRO A 109 10.76 20.97 -32.51
CA PRO A 109 10.77 20.65 -33.92
C PRO A 109 12.00 21.26 -34.60
N ALA A 110 12.55 20.52 -35.52
CA ALA A 110 13.73 20.99 -36.23
C ALA A 110 13.41 22.30 -36.92
N GLU A 111 14.16 23.30 -36.59
CA GLU A 111 14.03 24.59 -37.21
C GLU A 111 14.68 24.61 -38.61
N LYS A 112 14.10 25.28 -39.47
CA LYS A 112 14.69 25.43 -40.77
C LYS A 112 15.12 26.83 -41.05
#